data_fefbe48796e4e46bd1d81b598a64b926
#
_entry.id   fefbe48796e4e46bd1d81b598a64b926
#
_cell.length_a   1.000
_cell.length_b   1.000
_cell.length_c   1.000
_cell.angle_alpha   90.00
_cell.angle_beta   90.00
_cell.angle_gamma   90.00
#
_symmetry.space_group_name_H-M   'P 1'
#
loop_
_entity.id
_entity.type
_entity.pdbx_description
1 polymer ?
#
loop_
_entity_poly.entity_id
_entity_poly.type
_entity_poly.pdbx_seq_one_letter_code
_entity_poly.pdbx_strand_id
1 'polypeptide(L)'
;MDLHFCKTIIITCIDFRFQDLIDKWLDKNFRPKTYDRVASAGGVLDLDEVLKQVKVAYNLHHIKEVVLINHEDCGAYGKMGTPQKHAEDLSKAAKKIESLFPRLDVKTYYLHLDGTFEEIKAKPSAKYPHRTHFA
;
A
#
# COMPACT_ATOMS: atom_id res chain seq x y z
N MET A 1 3.59 -30.87 3.14
CA MET A 1 3.10 -29.60 3.67
C MET A 1 2.30 -28.89 2.60
N ASP A 2 1.12 -28.44 2.92
CA ASP A 2 0.27 -27.74 1.97
C ASP A 2 0.81 -26.35 1.71
N LEU A 3 0.73 -25.92 0.45
CA LEU A 3 1.09 -24.57 0.08
C LEU A 3 -0.06 -23.63 0.42
N HIS A 4 0.27 -22.44 0.88
CA HIS A 4 -0.71 -21.42 1.22
C HIS A 4 -0.63 -20.30 0.19
N PHE A 5 -1.76 -19.95 -0.39
CA PHE A 5 -1.84 -18.89 -1.38
C PHE A 5 -2.82 -17.82 -0.94
N CYS A 6 -2.44 -16.56 -1.07
CA CYS A 6 -3.40 -15.47 -1.08
C CYS A 6 -2.95 -14.43 -2.12
N LYS A 7 -3.89 -13.64 -2.60
CA LYS A 7 -3.62 -12.74 -3.71
C LYS A 7 -2.92 -11.45 -3.29
N THR A 8 -3.21 -10.97 -2.08
CA THR A 8 -2.92 -9.58 -1.71
C THR A 8 -2.26 -9.46 -0.34
N ILE A 9 -1.37 -8.48 -0.20
CA ILE A 9 -0.96 -7.98 1.12
C ILE A 9 -1.46 -6.54 1.27
N ILE A 10 -2.06 -6.26 2.43
CA ILE A 10 -2.56 -4.94 2.80
C ILE A 10 -1.62 -4.36 3.88
N ILE A 11 -1.06 -3.20 3.64
CA ILE A 11 -0.16 -2.55 4.60
C ILE A 11 -0.75 -1.19 4.99
N THR A 12 -0.97 -0.99 6.29
CA THR A 12 -1.61 0.22 6.84
C THR A 12 -0.80 0.78 7.99
N CYS A 13 -1.19 1.96 8.47
CA CYS A 13 -0.71 2.49 9.75
C CYS A 13 -1.40 1.77 10.92
N ILE A 14 -0.75 1.77 12.08
CA ILE A 14 -1.30 1.18 13.30
C ILE A 14 -2.36 2.06 13.98
N ASP A 15 -2.60 3.28 13.51
CA ASP A 15 -3.44 4.26 14.21
C ASP A 15 -4.82 3.68 14.51
N PHE A 16 -5.14 3.62 15.80
CA PHE A 16 -6.37 3.00 16.29
C PHE A 16 -7.64 3.69 15.78
N ARG A 17 -7.55 4.99 15.47
CA ARG A 17 -8.71 5.77 15.03
C ARG A 17 -9.24 5.32 13.67
N PHE A 18 -8.42 4.67 12.85
CA PHE A 18 -8.75 4.31 11.47
C PHE A 18 -9.02 2.82 11.28
N GLN A 19 -8.82 1.98 12.30
CA GLN A 19 -8.94 0.54 12.13
C GLN A 19 -10.35 0.11 11.73
N ASP A 20 -11.38 0.72 12.32
CA ASP A 20 -12.76 0.42 11.97
C ASP A 20 -13.06 0.80 10.51
N LEU A 21 -12.59 1.95 10.06
CA LEU A 21 -12.76 2.39 8.67
C LEU A 21 -12.04 1.44 7.71
N ILE A 22 -10.84 1.02 8.06
CA ILE A 22 -10.07 0.08 7.26
C ILE A 22 -10.76 -1.28 7.21
N ASP A 23 -11.24 -1.78 8.34
CA ASP A 23 -11.97 -3.05 8.41
C ASP A 23 -13.17 -3.05 7.47
N LYS A 24 -13.98 -2.00 7.52
CA LYS A 24 -15.18 -1.87 6.66
C LYS A 24 -14.80 -1.81 5.18
N TRP A 25 -13.75 -1.08 4.87
CA TRP A 25 -13.27 -0.97 3.50
C TRP A 25 -12.76 -2.31 2.97
N LEU A 26 -12.01 -3.04 3.79
CA LEU A 26 -11.51 -4.37 3.43
C LEU A 26 -12.68 -5.35 3.22
N ASP A 27 -13.66 -5.35 4.11
CA ASP A 27 -14.83 -6.22 4.00
C ASP A 27 -15.61 -5.95 2.71
N LYS A 28 -15.66 -4.69 2.28
CA LYS A 28 -16.36 -4.29 1.06
C LYS A 28 -15.60 -4.67 -0.21
N ASN A 29 -14.27 -4.65 -0.16
CA ASN A 29 -13.44 -4.77 -1.37
C ASN A 29 -12.73 -6.12 -1.51
N PHE A 30 -12.65 -6.92 -0.46
CA PHE A 30 -11.93 -8.19 -0.45
C PHE A 30 -12.76 -9.26 0.24
N ARG A 31 -12.62 -10.50 -0.25
CA ARG A 31 -13.22 -11.65 0.44
C ARG A 31 -12.42 -12.01 1.68
N PRO A 32 -13.06 -12.52 2.74
CA PRO A 32 -12.31 -13.05 3.89
C PRO A 32 -11.29 -14.11 3.47
N LYS A 33 -10.16 -14.13 4.18
CA LYS A 33 -9.11 -15.13 3.98
C LYS A 33 -8.40 -15.04 2.62
N THR A 34 -8.40 -13.86 2.00
CA THR A 34 -7.74 -13.67 0.70
C THR A 34 -6.56 -12.71 0.74
N TYR A 35 -6.23 -12.18 1.90
CA TYR A 35 -5.14 -11.20 2.00
C TYR A 35 -4.40 -11.31 3.32
N ASP A 36 -3.10 -11.03 3.27
CA ASP A 36 -2.28 -10.77 4.45
C ASP A 36 -2.49 -9.32 4.88
N ARG A 37 -2.42 -9.05 6.17
CA ARG A 37 -2.61 -7.70 6.71
C ARG A 37 -1.49 -7.34 7.66
N VAL A 38 -0.83 -6.21 7.40
CA VAL A 38 0.25 -5.70 8.23
C VAL A 38 -0.06 -4.25 8.61
N ALA A 39 0.19 -3.91 9.87
CA ALA A 39 0.11 -2.52 10.33
C ALA A 39 1.48 -2.10 10.85
N SER A 40 1.94 -0.94 10.40
CA SER A 40 3.22 -0.36 10.81
C SER A 40 3.00 1.14 11.03
N ALA A 41 3.63 1.71 12.04
CA ALA A 41 3.49 3.13 12.32
C ALA A 41 3.88 3.98 11.11
N GLY A 42 2.96 4.81 10.63
CA GLY A 42 3.17 5.63 9.44
C GLY A 42 2.90 4.93 8.11
N GLY A 43 2.44 3.68 8.12
CA GLY A 43 2.21 2.94 6.87
C GLY A 43 3.51 2.73 6.10
N VAL A 44 3.71 3.49 5.02
CA VAL A 44 4.94 3.37 4.20
C VAL A 44 6.11 4.22 4.69
N LEU A 45 5.97 4.88 5.83
CA LEU A 45 7.04 5.74 6.37
C LEU A 45 8.34 4.95 6.54
N ASP A 46 8.26 3.74 7.06
CA ASP A 46 9.40 2.84 7.18
C ASP A 46 9.41 1.90 5.96
N LEU A 47 10.05 2.35 4.91
CA LEU A 47 10.07 1.61 3.64
C LEU A 47 10.77 0.25 3.78
N ASP A 48 11.82 0.16 4.58
CA ASP A 48 12.54 -1.10 4.77
C ASP A 48 11.62 -2.16 5.38
N GLU A 49 10.79 -1.77 6.35
CA GLU A 49 9.82 -2.68 6.96
C GLU A 49 8.75 -3.10 5.95
N VAL A 50 8.27 -2.17 5.13
CA VAL A 50 7.31 -2.48 4.06
C VAL A 50 7.90 -3.53 3.11
N LEU A 51 9.11 -3.30 2.64
CA LEU A 51 9.76 -4.22 1.70
C LEU A 51 9.99 -5.60 2.31
N LYS A 52 10.34 -5.65 3.59
CA LYS A 52 10.49 -6.91 4.32
C LYS A 52 9.19 -7.71 4.34
N GLN A 53 8.08 -7.05 4.67
CA GLN A 53 6.78 -7.72 4.76
C GLN A 53 6.28 -8.17 3.37
N VAL A 54 6.48 -7.35 2.36
CA VAL A 54 6.14 -7.72 0.97
C VAL A 54 6.92 -8.97 0.55
N LYS A 55 8.20 -9.01 0.84
CA LYS A 55 9.04 -10.15 0.50
C LYS A 55 8.57 -11.44 1.19
N VAL A 56 8.22 -11.35 2.48
CA VAL A 56 7.69 -12.49 3.22
C VAL A 56 6.41 -13.01 2.58
N ALA A 57 5.46 -12.12 2.31
CA ALA A 57 4.19 -12.49 1.68
C ALA A 57 4.41 -13.07 0.28
N TYR A 58 5.31 -12.49 -0.49
CA TYR A 58 5.65 -12.96 -1.83
C TYR A 58 6.18 -14.39 -1.79
N ASN A 59 7.11 -14.66 -0.86
CA ASN A 59 7.76 -15.97 -0.77
C ASN A 59 6.85 -17.04 -0.15
N LEU A 60 6.06 -16.68 0.88
CA LEU A 60 5.22 -17.65 1.60
C LEU A 60 3.85 -17.84 0.96
N HIS A 61 3.23 -16.78 0.48
CA HIS A 61 1.85 -16.81 0.04
C HIS A 61 1.66 -16.51 -1.44
N HIS A 62 2.73 -16.23 -2.16
CA HIS A 62 2.71 -16.03 -3.61
C HIS A 62 1.74 -14.93 -4.04
N ILE A 63 1.76 -13.81 -3.31
CA ILE A 63 0.90 -12.67 -3.60
C ILE A 63 1.13 -12.12 -5.01
N LYS A 64 0.12 -11.45 -5.55
CA LYS A 64 0.18 -10.77 -6.85
C LYS A 64 -0.11 -9.28 -6.73
N GLU A 65 -0.60 -8.85 -5.58
CA GLU A 65 -1.05 -7.48 -5.38
C GLU A 65 -0.60 -6.97 -4.02
N VAL A 66 -0.18 -5.71 -4.00
CA VAL A 66 0.15 -4.99 -2.76
C VAL A 66 -0.76 -3.77 -2.68
N VAL A 67 -1.38 -3.57 -1.52
CA VAL A 67 -2.18 -2.38 -1.25
C VAL A 67 -1.54 -1.62 -0.10
N LEU A 68 -1.17 -0.37 -0.34
CA LEU A 68 -0.53 0.50 0.63
C LEU A 68 -1.49 1.62 1.02
N ILE A 69 -1.74 1.78 2.32
CA ILE A 69 -2.69 2.77 2.82
C ILE A 69 -2.01 3.63 3.88
N ASN A 70 -1.82 4.91 3.56
CA ASN A 70 -1.45 5.94 4.54
C ASN A 70 -2.71 6.72 4.91
N HIS A 71 -2.66 7.53 5.95
CA HIS A 71 -3.84 8.29 6.38
C HIS A 71 -3.49 9.71 6.78
N GLU A 72 -4.49 10.56 6.76
CA GLU A 72 -4.42 11.94 7.19
C GLU A 72 -4.17 12.03 8.70
N ASP A 73 -3.45 13.05 9.13
CA ASP A 73 -3.16 13.31 10.55
C ASP A 73 -2.43 12.14 11.24
N CYS A 74 -1.37 11.67 10.58
CA CYS A 74 -0.57 10.57 11.11
C CYS A 74 0.47 11.06 12.11
N GLY A 75 0.38 10.56 13.35
CA GLY A 75 1.31 10.94 14.41
C GLY A 75 2.76 10.57 14.12
N ALA A 76 2.98 9.46 13.41
CA ALA A 76 4.34 9.03 13.07
C ALA A 76 5.01 9.98 12.07
N TYR A 77 4.26 10.56 11.16
CA TYR A 77 4.75 11.59 10.24
C TYR A 77 4.90 12.95 10.92
N GLY A 78 4.09 13.22 11.92
CA GLY A 78 4.07 14.53 12.58
C GLY A 78 3.78 15.66 11.61
N LYS A 79 4.46 16.79 11.78
CA LYS A 79 4.26 17.97 10.93
C LYS A 79 4.68 17.76 9.48
N MET A 80 5.51 16.76 9.21
CA MET A 80 5.96 16.44 7.86
C MET A 80 4.91 15.73 7.02
N GLY A 81 3.84 15.24 7.67
CA GLY A 81 2.80 14.45 7.03
C GLY A 81 1.75 15.26 6.30
N THR A 82 2.18 16.07 5.34
CA THR A 82 1.25 16.76 4.42
C THR A 82 0.66 15.76 3.42
N PRO A 83 -0.49 16.06 2.80
CA PRO A 83 -1.04 15.20 1.74
C PRO A 83 -0.02 14.94 0.63
N GLN A 84 0.77 15.95 0.25
CA GLN A 84 1.81 15.79 -0.76
C GLN A 84 2.91 14.82 -0.33
N LYS A 85 3.36 14.91 0.91
CA LYS A 85 4.40 14.02 1.44
C LYS A 85 3.92 12.57 1.45
N HIS A 86 2.68 12.34 1.87
CA HIS A 86 2.09 11.00 1.82
C HIS A 86 2.01 10.48 0.39
N ALA A 87 1.57 11.31 -0.55
CA ALA A 87 1.48 10.90 -1.95
C ALA A 87 2.86 10.56 -2.53
N GLU A 88 3.86 11.36 -2.22
CA GLU A 88 5.25 11.11 -2.66
C GLU A 88 5.79 9.80 -2.08
N ASP A 89 5.59 9.57 -0.79
CA ASP A 89 6.09 8.37 -0.13
C ASP A 89 5.37 7.12 -0.64
N LEU A 90 4.05 7.19 -0.85
CA LEU A 90 3.28 6.10 -1.43
C LEU A 90 3.78 5.76 -2.84
N SER A 91 3.98 6.77 -3.68
CA SER A 91 4.49 6.57 -5.04
C SER A 91 5.89 5.99 -5.03
N LYS A 92 6.76 6.49 -4.15
CA LYS A 92 8.12 5.98 -4.00
C LYS A 92 8.13 4.51 -3.57
N ALA A 93 7.29 4.16 -2.59
CA ALA A 93 7.16 2.78 -2.13
C ALA A 93 6.66 1.86 -3.25
N ALA A 94 5.63 2.29 -3.99
CA ALA A 94 5.09 1.53 -5.10
C ALA A 94 6.15 1.26 -6.17
N LYS A 95 6.88 2.28 -6.56
CA LYS A 95 7.96 2.14 -7.56
C LYS A 95 9.05 1.20 -7.10
N LYS A 96 9.44 1.29 -5.83
CA LYS A 96 10.47 0.41 -5.27
C LYS A 96 10.00 -1.04 -5.26
N ILE A 97 8.79 -1.30 -4.83
CA ILE A 97 8.20 -2.64 -4.83
C ILE A 97 8.16 -3.20 -6.26
N GLU A 98 7.66 -2.41 -7.20
CA GLU A 98 7.56 -2.83 -8.60
C GLU A 98 8.93 -3.12 -9.22
N SER A 99 9.96 -2.36 -8.83
CA SER A 99 11.32 -2.59 -9.33
C SER A 99 11.92 -3.90 -8.80
N LEU A 100 11.62 -4.24 -7.53
CA LEU A 100 12.13 -5.46 -6.90
C LEU A 100 11.28 -6.69 -7.24
N PHE A 101 9.99 -6.50 -7.45
CA PHE A 101 9.03 -7.56 -7.74
C PHE A 101 8.19 -7.17 -8.95
N PRO A 102 8.72 -7.31 -10.18
CA PRO A 102 8.05 -6.78 -11.38
C PRO A 102 6.67 -7.37 -11.67
N ARG A 103 6.35 -8.53 -11.07
CA ARG A 103 5.05 -9.17 -11.26
C ARG A 103 3.98 -8.68 -10.30
N LEU A 104 4.36 -7.89 -9.28
CA LEU A 104 3.40 -7.37 -8.33
C LEU A 104 2.72 -6.12 -8.88
N ASP A 105 1.41 -6.07 -8.69
CA ASP A 105 0.59 -4.90 -8.96
C ASP A 105 0.45 -4.14 -7.63
N VAL A 106 0.77 -2.85 -7.62
CA VAL A 106 0.76 -2.05 -6.39
C VAL A 106 -0.30 -0.96 -6.49
N LYS A 107 -1.19 -0.91 -5.51
CA LYS A 107 -2.21 0.14 -5.38
C LYS A 107 -1.96 0.94 -4.11
N THR A 108 -2.14 2.22 -4.18
CA THR A 108 -1.86 3.14 -3.08
C THR A 108 -3.07 4.01 -2.79
N TYR A 109 -3.33 4.21 -1.49
CA TYR A 109 -4.48 4.98 -1.02
C TYR A 109 -4.08 5.92 0.10
N TYR A 110 -4.74 7.06 0.14
CA TYR A 110 -4.66 8.01 1.25
C TYR A 110 -6.03 8.08 1.91
N LEU A 111 -6.10 7.67 3.16
CA LEU A 111 -7.35 7.63 3.93
C LEU A 111 -7.55 8.97 4.64
N HIS A 112 -8.60 9.67 4.28
CA HIS A 112 -8.96 10.95 4.88
C HIS A 112 -9.69 10.77 6.21
N LEU A 113 -9.65 11.81 7.04
CA LEU A 113 -10.34 11.82 8.33
C LEU A 113 -11.84 11.58 8.19
N ASP A 114 -12.43 11.95 7.06
CA ASP A 114 -13.86 11.74 6.80
C ASP A 114 -14.19 10.31 6.34
N GLY A 115 -13.19 9.44 6.24
CA GLY A 115 -13.36 8.05 5.84
C GLY A 115 -13.21 7.78 4.35
N THR A 116 -12.93 8.80 3.56
CA THR A 116 -12.72 8.64 2.12
C THR A 116 -11.37 8.01 1.85
N PHE A 117 -11.33 6.95 1.04
CA PHE A 117 -10.11 6.35 0.54
C PHE A 117 -9.83 6.93 -0.84
N GLU A 118 -8.84 7.78 -0.91
CA GLU A 118 -8.42 8.39 -2.18
C GLU A 118 -7.30 7.56 -2.80
N GLU A 119 -7.54 7.04 -3.99
CA GLU A 119 -6.49 6.32 -4.71
C GLU A 119 -5.43 7.31 -5.20
N ILE A 120 -4.18 7.04 -4.84
CA ILE A 120 -3.05 7.88 -5.26
C ILE A 120 -2.42 7.21 -6.48
N LYS A 121 -2.53 7.90 -7.62
CA LYS A 121 -1.95 7.39 -8.86
C LYS A 121 -0.53 7.90 -9.00
N ALA A 122 0.40 6.97 -9.19
CA ALA A 122 1.80 7.33 -9.42
C ALA A 122 1.89 8.12 -10.73
N LYS A 123 2.73 9.16 -10.72
CA LYS A 123 3.04 9.88 -11.95
C LYS A 123 3.75 8.92 -12.90
N PRO A 124 3.51 9.02 -14.22
CA PRO A 124 4.25 8.21 -15.18
C PRO A 124 5.74 8.36 -14.96
N SER A 125 6.47 7.24 -15.07
CA SER A 125 7.91 7.29 -14.96
C SER A 125 8.48 8.12 -16.11
N ALA A 126 9.49 8.94 -15.83
CA ALA A 126 10.21 9.66 -16.86
C ALA A 126 10.82 8.72 -17.92
N LYS A 127 11.07 7.48 -17.54
CA LYS A 127 11.56 6.43 -18.45
C LYS A 127 10.57 6.10 -19.57
N TYR A 128 9.27 6.32 -19.34
CA TYR A 128 8.24 5.99 -20.33
C TYR A 128 7.31 7.18 -20.58
N PRO A 129 7.84 8.37 -20.87
CA PRO A 129 7.02 9.59 -20.96
C PRO A 129 6.00 9.57 -22.09
N HIS A 130 6.22 8.74 -23.12
CA HIS A 130 5.35 8.66 -24.30
C HIS A 130 4.56 7.38 -24.37
N ARG A 131 4.54 6.63 -23.31
CA ARG A 131 3.92 5.30 -23.31
C ARG A 131 2.45 5.36 -23.67
N THR A 132 1.76 6.37 -23.21
CA THR A 132 0.33 6.53 -23.49
C THR A 132 0.04 6.89 -24.94
N HIS A 133 1.04 7.34 -25.68
CA HIS A 133 0.87 7.76 -27.07
C HIS A 133 0.97 6.59 -28.06
N PHE A 134 1.37 5.45 -27.59
CA PHE A 134 1.51 4.26 -28.43
C PHE A 134 0.34 3.33 -28.32
N ALA A 135 -0.59 3.65 -27.50
CA ALA A 135 -1.78 2.82 -27.32
C ALA A 135 -2.67 2.89 -28.54
#